data_71c27c2fc61b8904e11a30de1ed949de
#
_entry.id   71c27c2fc61b8904e11a30de1ed949de
#
_cell.length_a   1.000
_cell.length_b   1.000
_cell.length_c   1.000
_cell.angle_alpha   90.00
_cell.angle_beta   90.00
_cell.angle_gamma   90.00
#
_symmetry.space_group_name_H-M   'P 1'
#
loop_
_entity.id
_entity.type
_entity.pdbx_description
1 polymer ?
#
loop_
_entity_poly.entity_id
_entity_poly.type
_entity_poly.pdbx_seq_one_letter_code
_entity_poly.pdbx_strand_id
1 'polypeptide(L)'
;MELKEYQESAKRFINVNLTSMGISSHALFGLCSEVGELHGLFQKELQGHKIDETHAKKELGDVLWFVAEVATAFGWDLNEIAQMNIEKLEARYPNGFEVEKSLHRKEGDI
;
A
#
# COMPACT_ATOMS: atom_id res chain seq x y z
N MET A 1 1.42 -16.57 -4.75
CA MET A 1 0.34 -15.73 -5.31
C MET A 1 0.97 -14.49 -5.94
N GLU A 2 0.66 -14.25 -7.20
CA GLU A 2 1.11 -13.06 -7.90
C GLU A 2 0.24 -11.86 -7.56
N LEU A 3 0.77 -10.64 -7.72
CA LEU A 3 0.00 -9.41 -7.43
C LEU A 3 -1.28 -9.32 -8.26
N LYS A 4 -1.22 -9.76 -9.51
CA LYS A 4 -2.40 -9.78 -10.38
C LYS A 4 -3.49 -10.69 -9.83
N GLU A 5 -3.12 -11.87 -9.36
CA GLU A 5 -4.06 -12.81 -8.75
C GLU A 5 -4.64 -12.22 -7.46
N TYR A 6 -3.80 -11.57 -6.68
CA TYR A 6 -4.24 -10.92 -5.46
C TYR A 6 -5.28 -9.82 -5.78
N GLN A 7 -4.99 -8.96 -6.75
CA GLN A 7 -5.91 -7.88 -7.14
C GLN A 7 -7.26 -8.43 -7.59
N GLU A 8 -7.26 -9.47 -8.41
CA GLU A 8 -8.51 -10.12 -8.87
C GLU A 8 -9.29 -10.74 -7.70
N SER A 9 -8.59 -11.39 -6.77
CA SER A 9 -9.24 -11.96 -5.58
C SER A 9 -9.78 -10.88 -4.65
N ALA A 10 -9.02 -9.82 -4.45
CA ALA A 10 -9.39 -8.69 -3.59
C ALA A 10 -10.62 -7.93 -4.11
N LYS A 11 -10.74 -7.81 -5.42
CA LYS A 11 -11.83 -7.12 -6.11
C LYS A 11 -13.21 -7.66 -5.70
N ARG A 12 -13.31 -8.93 -5.38
CA ARG A 12 -14.56 -9.58 -4.98
C ARG A 12 -15.18 -8.97 -3.72
N PHE A 13 -14.39 -8.29 -2.91
CA PHE A 13 -14.83 -7.72 -1.63
C PHE A 13 -15.15 -6.22 -1.71
N ILE A 14 -15.08 -5.63 -2.89
CA ILE A 14 -15.44 -4.23 -3.09
C ILE A 14 -16.97 -4.11 -3.04
N ASN A 15 -17.48 -3.09 -2.36
CA ASN A 15 -18.91 -2.80 -2.30
C ASN A 15 -19.39 -2.24 -3.65
N VAL A 16 -19.98 -3.10 -4.47
CA VAL A 16 -20.45 -2.75 -5.81
C VAL A 16 -21.70 -1.87 -5.81
N ASN A 17 -22.31 -1.64 -4.64
CA ASN A 17 -23.49 -0.77 -4.52
C ASN A 17 -23.10 0.72 -4.44
N LEU A 18 -21.82 1.03 -4.27
CA LEU A 18 -21.34 2.39 -4.29
C LEU A 18 -21.18 2.91 -5.72
N THR A 19 -21.30 4.23 -5.89
CA THR A 19 -20.94 4.88 -7.15
C THR A 19 -19.43 4.75 -7.39
N SER A 20 -18.97 5.03 -8.61
CA SER A 20 -17.52 5.02 -8.91
C SER A 20 -16.75 5.95 -7.97
N MET A 21 -17.28 7.15 -7.74
CA MET A 21 -16.69 8.11 -6.80
C MET A 21 -16.72 7.58 -5.36
N GLY A 22 -17.80 6.90 -4.97
CA GLY A 22 -17.92 6.28 -3.66
C GLY A 22 -16.89 5.19 -3.43
N ILE A 23 -16.63 4.36 -4.43
CA ILE A 23 -15.61 3.30 -4.35
C ILE A 23 -14.20 3.91 -4.19
N SER A 24 -13.84 4.90 -5.01
CA SER A 24 -12.52 5.53 -4.92
C SER A 24 -12.34 6.28 -3.59
N SER A 25 -13.37 6.97 -3.11
CA SER A 25 -13.32 7.64 -1.81
C SER A 25 -13.19 6.65 -0.66
N HIS A 26 -13.97 5.55 -0.70
CA HIS A 26 -13.88 4.47 0.28
C HIS A 26 -12.45 3.89 0.32
N ALA A 27 -11.88 3.64 -0.85
CA ALA A 27 -10.55 3.08 -0.97
C ALA A 27 -9.48 4.00 -0.34
N LEU A 28 -9.52 5.29 -0.66
CA LEU A 28 -8.54 6.25 -0.15
C LEU A 28 -8.67 6.49 1.35
N PHE A 29 -9.90 6.65 1.85
CA PHE A 29 -10.14 6.83 3.28
C PHE A 29 -9.79 5.57 4.07
N GLY A 30 -10.15 4.40 3.53
CA GLY A 30 -9.84 3.12 4.14
C GLY A 30 -8.33 2.86 4.23
N LEU A 31 -7.59 3.24 3.19
CA LEU A 31 -6.14 3.10 3.20
C LEU A 31 -5.53 3.88 4.38
N CYS A 32 -5.94 5.14 4.58
CA CYS A 32 -5.48 5.95 5.72
C CYS A 32 -5.90 5.33 7.06
N SER A 33 -7.13 4.83 7.15
CA SER A 33 -7.67 4.21 8.37
C SER A 33 -6.86 2.97 8.76
N GLU A 34 -6.58 2.08 7.80
CA GLU A 34 -5.86 0.84 8.08
C GLU A 34 -4.38 1.07 8.41
N VAL A 35 -3.76 2.06 7.79
CA VAL A 35 -2.40 2.48 8.18
C VAL A 35 -2.41 2.95 9.64
N GLY A 36 -3.44 3.69 10.05
CA GLY A 36 -3.62 4.11 11.44
C GLY A 36 -3.82 2.94 12.41
N GLU A 37 -4.60 1.93 12.01
CA GLU A 37 -4.81 0.72 12.82
C GLU A 37 -3.49 -0.03 13.05
N LEU A 38 -2.70 -0.20 11.99
CA LEU A 38 -1.38 -0.82 12.10
C LEU A 38 -0.46 0.00 13.00
N HIS A 39 -0.43 1.32 12.81
CA HIS A 39 0.39 2.23 13.60
C HIS A 39 -0.01 2.18 15.09
N GLY A 40 -1.30 2.07 15.37
CA GLY A 40 -1.81 1.98 16.73
C GLY A 40 -1.28 0.79 17.54
N LEU A 41 -1.02 -0.34 16.88
CA LEU A 41 -0.41 -1.51 17.53
C LEU A 41 1.00 -1.18 18.04
N PHE A 42 1.80 -0.50 17.24
CA PHE A 42 3.16 -0.11 17.61
C PHE A 42 3.16 1.01 18.65
N GLN A 43 2.19 1.93 18.60
CA GLN A 43 2.02 2.96 19.61
C GLN A 43 1.78 2.33 20.99
N LYS A 44 0.93 1.30 21.05
CA LYS A 44 0.67 0.57 22.29
C LYS A 44 1.93 -0.14 22.81
N GLU A 45 2.76 -0.66 21.92
CA GLU A 45 4.03 -1.27 22.31
C GLU A 45 4.91 -0.30 23.07
N LEU A 46 4.97 0.96 22.63
CA LEU A 46 5.73 2.01 23.31
C LEU A 46 5.24 2.24 24.75
N GLN A 47 3.98 1.89 25.02
CA GLN A 47 3.38 2.02 26.35
C GLN A 47 3.42 0.72 27.16
N GLY A 48 4.16 -0.28 26.71
CA GLY A 48 4.36 -1.52 27.44
C GLY A 48 3.49 -2.69 27.00
N HIS A 49 2.65 -2.52 25.97
CA HIS A 49 1.89 -3.64 25.43
C HIS A 49 2.80 -4.51 24.55
N LYS A 50 2.52 -5.81 24.54
CA LYS A 50 3.22 -6.71 23.62
C LYS A 50 2.47 -6.75 22.29
N ILE A 51 3.19 -6.57 21.18
CA ILE A 51 2.58 -6.71 19.85
C ILE A 51 2.26 -8.18 19.59
N ASP A 52 1.01 -8.43 19.17
CA ASP A 52 0.62 -9.70 18.56
C ASP A 52 1.01 -9.67 17.09
N GLU A 53 2.04 -10.43 16.74
CA GLU A 53 2.59 -10.45 15.38
C GLU A 53 1.56 -10.90 14.36
N THR A 54 0.71 -11.88 14.68
CA THR A 54 -0.34 -12.33 13.77
C THR A 54 -1.35 -11.22 13.51
N HIS A 55 -1.73 -10.48 14.55
CA HIS A 55 -2.64 -9.33 14.41
C HIS A 55 -2.01 -8.25 13.52
N ALA A 56 -0.73 -7.92 13.77
CA ALA A 56 -0.02 -6.94 12.94
C ALA A 56 0.02 -7.33 11.46
N LYS A 57 0.24 -8.61 11.17
CA LYS A 57 0.24 -9.12 9.80
C LYS A 57 -1.14 -8.99 9.14
N LYS A 58 -2.21 -9.23 9.89
CA LYS A 58 -3.57 -9.06 9.39
C LYS A 58 -3.87 -7.59 9.08
N GLU A 59 -3.47 -6.68 9.95
CA GLU A 59 -3.65 -5.23 9.71
C GLU A 59 -2.83 -4.76 8.51
N LEU A 60 -1.61 -5.28 8.35
CA LEU A 60 -0.81 -4.99 7.15
C LEU A 60 -1.49 -5.52 5.89
N GLY A 61 -2.13 -6.69 5.99
CA GLY A 61 -2.94 -7.26 4.92
C GLY A 61 -4.11 -6.35 4.54
N ASP A 62 -4.76 -5.73 5.52
CA ASP A 62 -5.84 -4.79 5.26
C ASP A 62 -5.34 -3.54 4.54
N VAL A 63 -4.14 -3.05 4.88
CA VAL A 63 -3.49 -1.97 4.12
C VAL A 63 -3.29 -2.40 2.66
N LEU A 64 -2.79 -3.61 2.43
CA LEU A 64 -2.59 -4.14 1.08
C LEU A 64 -3.91 -4.24 0.32
N TRP A 65 -4.99 -4.65 0.98
CA TRP A 65 -6.31 -4.73 0.36
C TRP A 65 -6.77 -3.37 -0.15
N PHE A 66 -6.60 -2.32 0.67
CA PHE A 66 -6.97 -0.97 0.26
C PHE A 66 -6.08 -0.43 -0.86
N VAL A 67 -4.80 -0.79 -0.90
CA VAL A 67 -3.94 -0.47 -2.05
C VAL A 67 -4.52 -1.10 -3.33
N ALA A 68 -4.93 -2.36 -3.26
CA ALA A 68 -5.55 -3.05 -4.39
C ALA A 68 -6.89 -2.42 -4.78
N GLU A 69 -7.70 -2.01 -3.80
CA GLU A 69 -8.98 -1.33 -4.06
C GLU A 69 -8.76 0.00 -4.78
N VAL A 70 -7.77 0.80 -4.36
CA VAL A 70 -7.43 2.06 -5.04
C VAL A 70 -7.09 1.78 -6.50
N ALA A 71 -6.21 0.82 -6.76
CA ALA A 71 -5.82 0.46 -8.12
C ALA A 71 -7.04 0.05 -8.95
N THR A 72 -7.88 -0.82 -8.41
CA THR A 72 -9.09 -1.29 -9.09
C THR A 72 -10.08 -0.15 -9.34
N ALA A 73 -10.27 0.74 -8.37
CA ALA A 73 -11.20 1.87 -8.48
C ALA A 73 -10.83 2.82 -9.63
N PHE A 74 -9.54 2.98 -9.90
CA PHE A 74 -9.05 3.85 -10.98
C PHE A 74 -8.72 3.09 -12.27
N GLY A 75 -8.96 1.80 -12.32
CA GLY A 75 -8.68 0.96 -13.49
C GLY A 75 -7.20 0.71 -13.72
N TRP A 76 -6.40 0.75 -12.68
CA TRP A 76 -4.96 0.52 -12.74
C TRP A 76 -4.62 -0.93 -12.41
N ASP A 77 -3.59 -1.44 -13.07
CA ASP A 77 -3.03 -2.77 -12.80
C ASP A 77 -2.02 -2.67 -11.64
N LEU A 78 -2.29 -3.35 -10.55
CA LEU A 78 -1.39 -3.36 -9.38
C LEU A 78 0.00 -3.88 -9.73
N ASN A 79 0.09 -4.84 -10.64
CA ASN A 79 1.36 -5.38 -11.11
C ASN A 79 2.19 -4.30 -11.83
N GLU A 80 1.54 -3.49 -12.66
CA GLU A 80 2.18 -2.36 -13.33
C GLU A 80 2.69 -1.33 -12.31
N ILE A 81 1.88 -1.01 -11.30
CA ILE A 81 2.28 -0.07 -10.24
C ILE A 81 3.53 -0.59 -9.51
N ALA A 82 3.56 -1.88 -9.19
CA ALA A 82 4.73 -2.50 -8.56
C ALA A 82 5.97 -2.41 -9.44
N GLN A 83 5.82 -2.69 -10.74
CA GLN A 83 6.92 -2.61 -11.70
C GLN A 83 7.46 -1.19 -11.81
N MET A 84 6.57 -0.21 -11.95
CA MET A 84 6.94 1.21 -12.02
C MET A 84 7.68 1.66 -10.76
N ASN A 85 7.26 1.16 -9.61
CA ASN A 85 7.93 1.49 -8.34
C ASN A 85 9.35 0.93 -8.28
N ILE A 86 9.55 -0.32 -8.69
CA ILE A 86 10.88 -0.94 -8.73
C ILE A 86 11.79 -0.21 -9.72
N GLU A 87 11.29 0.11 -10.91
CA GLU A 87 12.06 0.84 -11.91
C GLU A 87 12.49 2.23 -11.40
N LYS A 88 11.60 2.93 -10.72
CA LYS A 88 11.92 4.22 -10.10
C LYS A 88 13.03 4.08 -9.06
N LEU A 89 12.94 3.09 -8.20
CA LEU A 89 13.94 2.84 -7.15
C LEU A 89 15.28 2.40 -7.73
N GLU A 90 15.29 1.57 -8.75
CA GLU A 90 16.52 1.15 -9.44
C GLU A 90 17.21 2.33 -10.14
N ALA A 91 16.42 3.24 -10.73
CA ALA A 91 16.97 4.44 -11.35
C ALA A 91 17.61 5.37 -10.30
N ARG A 92 16.97 5.50 -9.12
CA ARG A 92 17.49 6.33 -8.02
C ARG A 92 18.70 5.69 -7.35
N TYR A 93 18.64 4.38 -7.14
CA TYR A 93 19.62 3.60 -6.38
C TYR A 93 20.13 2.40 -7.18
N PRO A 94 20.92 2.63 -8.25
CA PRO A 94 21.35 1.53 -9.12
C PRO A 94 22.15 0.42 -8.41
N ASN A 95 22.77 0.77 -7.29
CA ASN A 95 23.59 -0.16 -6.50
C ASN A 95 23.01 -0.38 -5.09
N GLY A 96 21.68 -0.23 -4.94
CA GLY A 96 21.04 -0.26 -3.64
C GLY A 96 21.03 1.12 -2.98
N PHE A 97 20.44 1.22 -1.80
CA PHE A 97 20.27 2.51 -1.11
C PHE A 97 21.62 3.17 -0.82
N GLU A 98 21.71 4.48 -1.14
CA GLU A 98 22.84 5.34 -0.83
C GLU A 98 22.31 6.69 -0.33
N VAL A 99 22.83 7.17 0.80
CA VAL A 99 22.40 8.46 1.41
C VAL A 99 22.57 9.61 0.42
N GLU A 100 23.68 9.64 -0.30
CA GLU A 100 23.97 10.69 -1.28
C GLU A 100 22.90 10.76 -2.37
N LYS A 101 22.48 9.61 -2.88
CA LYS A 101 21.43 9.53 -3.90
C LYS A 101 20.06 9.96 -3.36
N SER A 102 19.83 9.74 -2.07
CA SER A 102 18.59 10.16 -1.39
C SER A 102 18.56 11.68 -1.20
N LEU A 103 19.68 12.28 -0.81
CA LEU A 103 19.79 13.72 -0.57
C LEU A 103 19.82 14.53 -1.86
N HIS A 104 20.42 14.01 -2.91
CA HIS A 104 20.64 14.71 -4.19
C HIS A 104 19.98 13.96 -5.35
N ARG A 105 18.65 13.96 -5.37
CA ARG A 105 17.85 13.35 -6.44
C ARG A 105 18.01 14.12 -7.73
N LYS A 106 17.97 13.39 -8.85
CA LYS A 106 17.98 13.99 -10.18
C LYS A 106 16.68 14.76 -10.40
N GLU A 107 16.74 15.82 -11.21
CA GLU A 107 15.55 16.55 -11.63
C GLU A 107 14.55 15.59 -12.29
N GLY A 108 13.29 15.68 -11.89
CA GLY A 108 12.23 14.80 -12.39
C GLY A 108 12.07 13.49 -11.64
N ASP A 109 12.95 13.16 -10.72
CA ASP A 109 12.82 11.98 -9.86
C ASP A 109 11.81 12.26 -8.73
N ILE A 110 10.62 11.74 -8.89
CA ILE A 110 9.51 11.93 -7.94
C ILE A 110 9.07 10.62 -7.30
#